data_021c06d8a5f60deab179e48184329199
#
_entry.id   021c06d8a5f60deab179e48184329199
#
_cell.length_a   1.000
_cell.length_b   1.000
_cell.length_c   1.000
_cell.angle_alpha   90.00
_cell.angle_beta   90.00
_cell.angle_gamma   90.00
#
_symmetry.space_group_name_H-M   'P 1'
#
loop_
_entity.id
_entity.type
_entity.pdbx_description
1 polymer ?
#
loop_
_entity_poly.entity_id
_entity_poly.type
_entity_poly.pdbx_seq_one_letter_code
_entity_poly.pdbx_strand_id
1 'polypeptide(L)'
;MSVSFKTRDMGKAKIERELKAAKKNVALVGIPSDSKQHDDSNIGRAAIGYILEKGSAVNHLKARPWMQQTRQRNEKRMMGLSRRLLKAISNGSTTAMDAIKKLGGTYEQAMKEIFTKGSFEKNAQITVEGGWMRNHVSGKPFKVEGKKSTRPLIDTSLLRQSIKSKVAKV
;
A
#
# COMPACT_ATOMS: atom_id res chain seq x y z
N MET A 1 -28.75 22.52 -52.07
CA MET A 1 -27.35 22.33 -51.60
C MET A 1 -27.39 21.48 -50.35
N SER A 2 -26.90 20.22 -50.44
CA SER A 2 -26.83 19.31 -49.29
C SER A 2 -25.48 19.53 -48.59
N VAL A 3 -25.51 20.03 -47.37
CA VAL A 3 -24.31 20.15 -46.54
C VAL A 3 -24.08 18.81 -45.84
N SER A 4 -23.11 18.04 -46.33
CA SER A 4 -22.69 16.79 -45.69
C SER A 4 -21.67 17.09 -44.58
N PHE A 5 -22.08 16.98 -43.33
CA PHE A 5 -21.18 17.02 -42.19
C PHE A 5 -20.50 15.66 -42.06
N LYS A 6 -19.27 15.52 -42.56
CA LYS A 6 -18.39 14.42 -42.19
C LYS A 6 -17.81 14.68 -40.80
N THR A 7 -18.47 14.20 -39.76
CA THR A 7 -17.89 14.13 -38.39
C THR A 7 -16.76 13.12 -38.45
N ARG A 8 -15.52 13.61 -38.42
CA ARG A 8 -14.34 12.77 -38.29
C ARG A 8 -14.26 12.26 -36.85
N ASP A 9 -14.87 11.11 -36.58
CA ASP A 9 -14.94 10.47 -35.27
C ASP A 9 -13.61 9.70 -34.92
N MET A 10 -12.47 10.38 -35.22
CA MET A 10 -11.15 9.77 -35.02
C MET A 10 -10.72 9.63 -33.55
N GLY A 11 -11.49 10.19 -32.62
CA GLY A 11 -11.21 10.12 -31.17
C GLY A 11 -11.97 9.02 -30.45
N LYS A 12 -13.19 8.71 -30.85
CA LYS A 12 -14.10 7.79 -30.14
C LYS A 12 -13.54 6.38 -30.02
N ALA A 13 -13.08 5.78 -31.09
CA ALA A 13 -12.51 4.43 -31.08
C ALA A 13 -11.26 4.32 -30.17
N LYS A 14 -10.43 5.36 -30.14
CA LYS A 14 -9.26 5.42 -29.25
C LYS A 14 -9.71 5.49 -27.79
N ILE A 15 -10.66 6.37 -27.46
CA ILE A 15 -11.19 6.52 -26.11
C ILE A 15 -11.86 5.23 -25.63
N GLU A 16 -12.68 4.60 -26.46
CA GLU A 16 -13.31 3.31 -26.14
C GLU A 16 -12.28 2.22 -25.85
N ARG A 17 -11.21 2.15 -26.62
CA ARG A 17 -10.11 1.20 -26.39
C ARG A 17 -9.42 1.47 -25.04
N GLU A 18 -9.13 2.72 -24.72
CA GLU A 18 -8.52 3.09 -23.45
C GLU A 18 -9.44 2.80 -22.26
N LEU A 19 -10.73 3.09 -22.38
CA LEU A 19 -11.71 2.76 -21.32
C LEU A 19 -11.87 1.24 -21.13
N LYS A 20 -11.84 0.45 -22.21
CA LYS A 20 -11.81 -1.01 -22.14
C LYS A 20 -10.53 -1.50 -21.47
N ALA A 21 -9.38 -0.88 -21.77
CA ALA A 21 -8.11 -1.19 -21.11
C ALA A 21 -8.15 -0.84 -19.62
N ALA A 22 -8.75 0.30 -19.24
CA ALA A 22 -8.91 0.68 -17.84
C ALA A 22 -9.75 -0.33 -17.04
N LYS A 23 -10.79 -0.91 -17.65
CA LYS A 23 -11.62 -1.95 -17.01
C LYS A 23 -10.89 -3.27 -16.77
N LYS A 24 -9.87 -3.60 -17.59
CA LYS A 24 -9.14 -4.86 -17.55
C LYS A 24 -7.88 -4.82 -16.69
N ASN A 25 -7.54 -3.68 -16.14
CA ASN A 25 -6.32 -3.50 -15.37
C ASN A 25 -6.60 -2.81 -14.04
N VAL A 26 -5.87 -3.22 -13.01
CA VAL A 26 -5.95 -2.65 -11.66
C VAL A 26 -4.56 -2.32 -11.13
N ALA A 27 -4.47 -1.33 -10.26
CA ALA A 27 -3.27 -1.10 -9.47
C ALA A 27 -3.35 -1.91 -8.18
N LEU A 28 -2.43 -2.85 -8.00
CA LEU A 28 -2.22 -3.55 -6.73
C LEU A 28 -1.14 -2.80 -5.96
N VAL A 29 -1.42 -2.47 -4.71
CA VAL A 29 -0.46 -1.77 -3.85
C VAL A 29 -0.34 -2.50 -2.52
N GLY A 30 0.88 -2.81 -2.13
CA GLY A 30 1.16 -3.55 -0.90
C GLY A 30 2.60 -4.04 -0.84
N ILE A 31 2.85 -5.00 0.01
CA ILE A 31 4.14 -5.68 0.12
C ILE A 31 4.06 -6.97 -0.70
N PRO A 32 4.86 -7.12 -1.78
CA PRO A 32 4.87 -8.33 -2.58
C PRO A 32 5.27 -9.56 -1.75
N SER A 33 4.70 -10.72 -2.07
CA SER A 33 5.01 -11.99 -1.38
C SER A 33 6.45 -12.47 -1.60
N ASP A 34 7.05 -12.08 -2.73
CA ASP A 34 8.45 -12.33 -3.10
C ASP A 34 9.43 -11.31 -2.49
N SER A 35 8.94 -10.40 -1.63
CA SER A 35 9.81 -9.48 -0.90
C SER A 35 10.80 -10.26 -0.03
N LYS A 36 12.07 -9.80 -0.01
CA LYS A 36 13.13 -10.43 0.78
C LYS A 36 12.70 -10.68 2.23
N GLN A 37 13.27 -11.70 2.85
CA GLN A 37 13.12 -11.96 4.28
C GLN A 37 13.61 -10.75 5.10
N HIS A 38 13.09 -10.61 6.29
CA HIS A 38 13.62 -9.64 7.25
C HIS A 38 14.98 -10.15 7.74
N ASP A 39 15.96 -9.25 7.86
CA ASP A 39 17.35 -9.62 8.16
C ASP A 39 17.49 -10.40 9.49
N ASP A 40 16.56 -10.19 10.44
CA ASP A 40 16.57 -10.81 11.77
C ASP A 40 15.55 -11.96 11.92
N SER A 41 14.87 -12.40 10.86
CA SER A 41 13.85 -13.44 10.96
C SER A 41 13.68 -14.23 9.66
N ASN A 42 13.34 -15.51 9.78
CA ASN A 42 12.96 -16.36 8.64
C ASN A 42 11.57 -16.03 8.08
N ILE A 43 10.95 -14.93 8.51
CA ILE A 43 9.59 -14.53 8.11
C ILE A 43 9.68 -13.49 7.01
N GLY A 44 8.97 -13.72 5.89
CA GLY A 44 8.91 -12.76 4.79
C GLY A 44 8.26 -11.43 5.20
N ARG A 45 8.73 -10.32 4.63
CA ARG A 45 8.23 -8.96 4.94
C ARG A 45 6.73 -8.81 4.73
N ALA A 46 6.14 -9.52 3.77
CA ALA A 46 4.70 -9.54 3.54
C ALA A 46 3.94 -10.13 4.73
N ALA A 47 4.43 -11.23 5.32
CA ALA A 47 3.84 -11.84 6.50
C ALA A 47 3.97 -10.94 7.73
N ILE A 48 5.12 -10.27 7.90
CA ILE A 48 5.30 -9.26 8.96
C ILE A 48 4.30 -8.12 8.80
N GLY A 49 4.14 -7.61 7.58
CA GLY A 49 3.17 -6.56 7.27
C GLY A 49 1.74 -6.98 7.61
N TYR A 50 1.37 -8.24 7.33
CA TYR A 50 0.06 -8.78 7.68
C TYR A 50 -0.14 -8.92 9.20
N ILE A 51 0.86 -9.46 9.91
CA ILE A 51 0.83 -9.59 11.38
C ILE A 51 0.69 -8.21 12.03
N LEU A 52 1.40 -7.20 11.54
CA LEU A 52 1.26 -5.83 12.05
C LEU A 52 -0.13 -5.25 11.78
N GLU A 53 -0.71 -5.48 10.60
CA GLU A 53 -2.06 -5.03 10.27
C GLU A 53 -3.12 -5.62 11.19
N LYS A 54 -3.03 -6.94 11.45
CA LYS A 54 -4.04 -7.70 12.20
C LYS A 54 -3.74 -7.83 13.70
N GLY A 55 -2.49 -7.67 14.08
CA GLY A 55 -2.02 -8.06 15.40
C GLY A 55 -1.85 -9.58 15.54
N SER A 56 -1.45 -10.01 16.71
CA SER A 56 -1.29 -11.42 17.06
C SER A 56 -1.64 -11.63 18.53
N ALA A 57 -2.75 -12.29 18.80
CA ALA A 57 -3.17 -12.60 20.17
C ALA A 57 -2.16 -13.51 20.89
N VAL A 58 -1.64 -14.49 20.16
CA VAL A 58 -0.62 -15.45 20.69
C VAL A 58 0.66 -14.72 21.13
N ASN A 59 1.09 -13.71 20.39
CA ASN A 59 2.30 -12.95 20.70
C ASN A 59 2.01 -11.64 21.44
N HIS A 60 0.79 -11.43 21.95
CA HIS A 60 0.33 -10.19 22.58
C HIS A 60 0.68 -8.93 21.78
N LEU A 61 0.70 -9.06 20.44
CA LEU A 61 0.97 -7.96 19.54
C LEU A 61 -0.34 -7.28 19.16
N LYS A 62 -0.48 -6.03 19.54
CA LYS A 62 -1.65 -5.23 19.18
C LYS A 62 -1.65 -4.89 17.69
N ALA A 63 -2.83 -4.87 17.11
CA ALA A 63 -3.02 -4.51 15.70
C ALA A 63 -2.57 -3.07 15.44
N ARG A 64 -1.86 -2.87 14.35
CA ARG A 64 -1.46 -1.56 13.83
C ARG A 64 -1.96 -1.45 12.40
N PRO A 65 -3.24 -1.14 12.19
CA PRO A 65 -3.93 -1.26 10.91
C PRO A 65 -3.49 -0.17 9.92
N TRP A 66 -2.27 -0.28 9.43
CA TRP A 66 -1.63 0.70 8.54
C TRP A 66 -2.28 0.74 7.15
N MET A 67 -2.74 -0.40 6.61
CA MET A 67 -3.47 -0.44 5.34
C MET A 67 -4.85 0.21 5.48
N GLN A 68 -5.57 -0.13 6.56
CA GLN A 68 -6.89 0.43 6.83
C GLN A 68 -6.81 1.95 7.07
N GLN A 69 -5.86 2.42 7.86
CA GLN A 69 -5.66 3.85 8.09
C GLN A 69 -5.29 4.59 6.79
N THR A 70 -4.45 3.97 5.93
CA THR A 70 -4.13 4.54 4.62
C THR A 70 -5.39 4.75 3.80
N ARG A 71 -6.25 3.73 3.71
CA ARG A 71 -7.51 3.81 2.99
C ARG A 71 -8.39 4.94 3.51
N GLN A 72 -8.67 4.94 4.81
CA GLN A 72 -9.56 5.90 5.44
C GLN A 72 -9.09 7.35 5.26
N ARG A 73 -7.80 7.61 5.46
CA ARG A 73 -7.24 8.96 5.34
C ARG A 73 -7.15 9.48 3.91
N ASN A 74 -7.04 8.59 2.92
CA ASN A 74 -6.81 8.96 1.53
C ASN A 74 -8.00 8.72 0.61
N GLU A 75 -9.12 8.19 1.09
CA GLU A 75 -10.28 7.82 0.28
C GLU A 75 -10.77 8.97 -0.61
N LYS A 76 -11.08 10.11 -0.03
CA LYS A 76 -11.55 11.29 -0.78
C LYS A 76 -10.52 11.78 -1.81
N ARG A 77 -9.23 11.80 -1.43
CA ARG A 77 -8.13 12.19 -2.31
C ARG A 77 -8.01 11.23 -3.50
N MET A 78 -8.08 9.92 -3.25
CA MET A 78 -7.97 8.89 -4.29
C MET A 78 -9.18 8.91 -5.22
N MET A 79 -10.40 9.09 -4.70
CA MET A 79 -11.59 9.26 -5.53
C MET A 79 -11.50 10.51 -6.42
N GLY A 80 -11.04 11.64 -5.89
CA GLY A 80 -10.81 12.85 -6.66
C GLY A 80 -9.74 12.66 -7.75
N LEU A 81 -8.66 11.95 -7.44
CA LEU A 81 -7.63 11.61 -8.42
C LEU A 81 -8.18 10.69 -9.52
N SER A 82 -8.91 9.65 -9.16
CA SER A 82 -9.53 8.72 -10.11
C SER A 82 -10.46 9.43 -11.09
N ARG A 83 -11.32 10.32 -10.61
CA ARG A 83 -12.22 11.13 -11.47
C ARG A 83 -11.43 11.99 -12.46
N ARG A 84 -10.34 12.65 -12.00
CA ARG A 84 -9.48 13.46 -12.88
C ARG A 84 -8.78 12.61 -13.93
N LEU A 85 -8.29 11.44 -13.56
CA LEU A 85 -7.63 10.52 -14.48
C LEU A 85 -8.60 9.95 -15.51
N LEU A 86 -9.82 9.59 -15.11
CA LEU A 86 -10.88 9.17 -16.06
C LEU A 86 -11.22 10.28 -17.06
N LYS A 87 -11.35 11.53 -16.59
CA LYS A 87 -11.54 12.68 -17.49
C LYS A 87 -10.37 12.86 -18.45
N ALA A 88 -9.14 12.67 -17.97
CA ALA A 88 -7.93 12.75 -18.79
C ALA A 88 -7.85 11.63 -19.84
N ILE A 89 -8.33 10.42 -19.54
CA ILE A 89 -8.48 9.33 -20.52
C ILE A 89 -9.55 9.71 -21.56
N SER A 90 -10.70 10.22 -21.10
CA SER A 90 -11.83 10.58 -22.00
C SER A 90 -11.50 11.71 -22.96
N ASN A 91 -10.63 12.64 -22.62
CA ASN A 91 -10.18 13.71 -23.51
C ASN A 91 -8.88 13.38 -24.27
N GLY A 92 -8.38 12.14 -24.12
CA GLY A 92 -7.18 11.65 -24.82
C GLY A 92 -5.85 12.19 -24.32
N SER A 93 -5.82 12.90 -23.19
CA SER A 93 -4.57 13.50 -22.64
C SER A 93 -3.71 12.49 -21.87
N THR A 94 -4.20 11.30 -21.55
CA THR A 94 -3.44 10.22 -20.94
C THR A 94 -3.94 8.85 -21.39
N THR A 95 -3.10 7.82 -21.26
CA THR A 95 -3.52 6.43 -21.49
C THR A 95 -4.11 5.82 -20.22
N ALA A 96 -4.89 4.75 -20.37
CA ALA A 96 -5.42 3.99 -19.25
C ALA A 96 -4.27 3.42 -18.37
N MET A 97 -3.21 2.92 -19.01
CA MET A 97 -2.07 2.35 -18.31
C MET A 97 -1.34 3.39 -17.45
N ASP A 98 -1.09 4.59 -18.00
CA ASP A 98 -0.41 5.66 -17.26
C ASP A 98 -1.28 6.20 -16.12
N ALA A 99 -2.59 6.29 -16.34
CA ALA A 99 -3.54 6.66 -15.30
C ALA A 99 -3.53 5.68 -14.13
N ILE A 100 -3.56 4.36 -14.41
CA ILE A 100 -3.53 3.30 -13.40
C ILE A 100 -2.17 3.30 -12.66
N LYS A 101 -1.05 3.44 -13.37
CA LYS A 101 0.28 3.57 -12.75
C LYS A 101 0.35 4.78 -11.83
N LYS A 102 -0.16 5.92 -12.26
CA LYS A 102 -0.19 7.15 -11.45
C LYS A 102 -1.05 6.98 -10.20
N LEU A 103 -2.22 6.34 -10.33
CA LEU A 103 -3.08 6.02 -9.21
C LEU A 103 -2.38 5.11 -8.20
N GLY A 104 -1.77 4.02 -8.67
CA GLY A 104 -1.01 3.07 -7.87
C GLY A 104 0.17 3.72 -7.15
N GLY A 105 1.00 4.48 -7.87
CA GLY A 105 2.14 5.18 -7.30
C GLY A 105 1.75 6.22 -6.24
N THR A 106 0.63 6.94 -6.47
CA THR A 106 0.10 7.88 -5.47
C THR A 106 -0.35 7.16 -4.20
N TYR A 107 -1.01 5.99 -4.34
CA TYR A 107 -1.44 5.20 -3.19
C TYR A 107 -0.27 4.53 -2.49
N GLU A 108 0.74 4.05 -3.22
CA GLU A 108 2.02 3.55 -2.68
C GLU A 108 2.68 4.60 -1.77
N GLN A 109 2.77 5.83 -2.26
CA GLN A 109 3.33 6.93 -1.47
C GLN A 109 2.50 7.19 -0.21
N ALA A 110 1.17 7.22 -0.32
CA ALA A 110 0.29 7.37 0.84
C ALA A 110 0.46 6.24 1.87
N MET A 111 0.64 4.99 1.42
CA MET A 111 0.97 3.86 2.28
C MET A 111 2.31 4.02 2.99
N LYS A 112 3.33 4.52 2.28
CA LYS A 112 4.64 4.78 2.89
C LYS A 112 4.60 5.91 3.92
N GLU A 113 3.76 6.91 3.69
CA GLU A 113 3.59 8.05 4.62
C GLU A 113 2.90 7.65 5.92
N ILE A 114 2.00 6.64 5.90
CA ILE A 114 1.29 6.22 7.10
C ILE A 114 2.23 5.69 8.18
N PHE A 115 3.37 5.11 7.82
CA PHE A 115 4.37 4.61 8.77
C PHE A 115 4.98 5.74 9.63
N THR A 116 5.01 6.96 9.10
CA THR A 116 5.53 8.14 9.82
C THR A 116 4.44 9.04 10.37
N LYS A 117 3.29 9.13 9.68
CA LYS A 117 2.19 10.05 10.00
C LYS A 117 0.96 9.33 10.57
N GLY A 118 0.99 7.99 10.64
CA GLY A 118 -0.10 7.19 11.19
C GLY A 118 -0.25 7.36 12.70
N SER A 119 -1.46 7.14 13.17
CA SER A 119 -1.74 7.09 14.60
C SER A 119 -1.80 5.63 15.03
N PHE A 120 -0.75 5.16 15.67
CA PHE A 120 -0.65 3.79 16.17
C PHE A 120 -0.39 3.79 17.66
N GLU A 121 -0.80 2.73 18.31
CA GLU A 121 -0.49 2.54 19.72
C GLU A 121 1.03 2.46 19.91
N LYS A 122 1.53 3.10 20.95
CA LYS A 122 2.97 3.13 21.26
C LYS A 122 3.54 1.72 21.43
N ASN A 123 4.82 1.57 21.19
CA ASN A 123 5.53 0.32 21.50
C ASN A 123 5.40 -0.02 22.98
N ALA A 124 5.30 -1.32 23.30
CA ALA A 124 5.36 -1.79 24.67
C ALA A 124 6.71 -1.42 25.32
N GLN A 125 6.70 -1.21 26.63
CA GLN A 125 7.90 -0.81 27.39
C GLN A 125 9.08 -1.76 27.15
N ILE A 126 8.84 -3.07 27.13
CA ILE A 126 9.86 -4.09 26.83
C ILE A 126 10.50 -3.92 25.44
N THR A 127 9.73 -3.41 24.46
CA THR A 127 10.26 -3.10 23.12
C THR A 127 11.11 -1.83 23.13
N VAL A 128 10.80 -0.88 24.02
CA VAL A 128 11.53 0.40 24.13
C VAL A 128 12.82 0.24 24.93
N GLU A 129 12.72 -0.41 26.08
CA GLU A 129 13.80 -0.49 27.07
C GLU A 129 14.63 -1.78 26.94
N GLY A 130 14.05 -2.80 26.32
CA GLY A 130 14.61 -4.14 26.30
C GLY A 130 14.28 -4.93 27.56
N GLY A 131 14.80 -6.14 27.64
CA GLY A 131 14.60 -7.01 28.79
C GLY A 131 14.48 -8.48 28.41
N TRP A 132 14.11 -9.30 29.37
CA TRP A 132 13.92 -10.73 29.17
C TRP A 132 12.43 -11.04 28.92
N MET A 133 12.15 -11.83 27.89
CA MET A 133 10.83 -12.39 27.59
C MET A 133 10.89 -13.92 27.55
N ARG A 134 9.76 -14.57 27.70
CA ARG A 134 9.61 -16.02 27.48
C ARG A 134 8.89 -16.27 26.16
N ASN A 135 9.42 -17.17 25.36
CA ASN A 135 8.75 -17.65 24.19
C ASN A 135 7.50 -18.46 24.60
N HIS A 136 6.35 -18.09 24.10
CA HIS A 136 5.07 -18.71 24.45
C HIS A 136 4.95 -20.18 24.03
N VAL A 137 5.67 -20.57 22.97
CA VAL A 137 5.61 -21.95 22.45
C VAL A 137 6.63 -22.84 23.14
N SER A 138 7.87 -22.36 23.27
CA SER A 138 8.97 -23.17 23.84
C SER A 138 9.22 -22.95 25.33
N GLY A 139 8.60 -21.93 25.94
CA GLY A 139 8.83 -21.52 27.31
C GLY A 139 10.25 -20.97 27.61
N LYS A 140 11.13 -20.98 26.61
CA LYS A 140 12.53 -20.55 26.79
C LYS A 140 12.64 -19.05 26.93
N PRO A 141 13.46 -18.54 27.87
CA PRO A 141 13.72 -17.11 27.96
C PRO A 141 14.60 -16.65 26.77
N PHE A 142 14.32 -15.45 26.26
CA PHE A 142 15.15 -14.77 25.28
C PHE A 142 15.24 -13.28 25.63
N LYS A 143 16.35 -12.67 25.24
CA LYS A 143 16.60 -11.25 25.50
C LYS A 143 16.06 -10.43 24.35
N VAL A 144 15.29 -9.39 24.65
CA VAL A 144 14.84 -8.37 23.70
C VAL A 144 15.77 -7.17 23.84
N GLU A 145 16.38 -6.75 22.75
CA GLU A 145 17.15 -5.51 22.73
C GLU A 145 16.20 -4.32 22.64
N GLY A 146 16.36 -3.34 23.52
CA GLY A 146 15.54 -2.13 23.56
C GLY A 146 15.83 -1.24 22.35
N LYS A 147 14.77 -0.83 21.67
CA LYS A 147 14.85 0.00 20.45
C LYS A 147 14.93 1.49 20.74
N LYS A 148 14.85 1.91 22.01
CA LYS A 148 14.87 3.29 22.47
C LYS A 148 13.85 4.22 21.78
N SER A 149 12.87 3.65 21.07
CA SER A 149 11.84 4.40 20.36
C SER A 149 10.44 3.96 20.79
N THR A 150 9.64 4.92 21.20
CA THR A 150 8.21 4.72 21.50
C THR A 150 7.34 4.64 20.24
N ARG A 151 7.86 5.06 19.09
CA ARG A 151 7.12 5.08 17.83
C ARG A 151 7.09 3.68 17.21
N PRO A 152 5.91 3.13 16.94
CA PRO A 152 5.78 1.86 16.26
C PRO A 152 6.10 1.99 14.76
N LEU A 153 6.45 0.89 14.11
CA LEU A 153 6.65 0.76 12.65
C LEU A 153 7.84 1.54 12.04
N ILE A 154 8.68 2.20 12.84
CA ILE A 154 9.80 3.02 12.33
C ILE A 154 11.14 2.26 12.33
N ASP A 155 11.14 1.05 12.87
CA ASP A 155 12.34 0.35 13.26
C ASP A 155 13.39 0.20 12.13
N THR A 156 13.06 -0.40 11.02
CA THR A 156 14.06 -0.72 9.98
C THR A 156 13.86 -0.01 8.66
N SER A 157 12.84 0.80 8.48
CA SER A 157 12.42 1.33 7.17
C SER A 157 12.23 0.26 6.06
N LEU A 158 12.73 -0.96 6.24
CA LEU A 158 12.71 -2.05 5.27
C LEU A 158 11.29 -2.44 4.88
N LEU A 159 10.38 -2.53 5.85
CA LEU A 159 8.96 -2.82 5.59
C LEU A 159 8.33 -1.72 4.74
N ARG A 160 8.58 -0.45 5.08
CA ARG A 160 8.12 0.71 4.32
C ARG A 160 8.69 0.72 2.89
N GLN A 161 9.98 0.39 2.72
CA GLN A 161 10.62 0.31 1.40
C GLN A 161 10.09 -0.85 0.55
N SER A 162 9.60 -1.92 1.19
CA SER A 162 9.02 -3.08 0.51
C SER A 162 7.63 -2.81 -0.08
N ILE A 163 6.98 -1.70 0.27
CA ILE A 163 5.70 -1.33 -0.31
C ILE A 163 5.91 -0.92 -1.76
N LYS A 164 5.20 -1.58 -2.67
CA LYS A 164 5.27 -1.37 -4.11
C LYS A 164 3.88 -1.32 -4.72
N SER A 165 3.78 -0.64 -5.85
CA SER A 165 2.61 -0.70 -6.72
C SER A 165 2.94 -1.48 -8.00
N LYS A 166 1.99 -2.28 -8.45
CA LYS A 166 2.09 -3.06 -9.70
C LYS A 166 0.74 -2.99 -10.42
N VAL A 167 0.79 -2.87 -11.73
CA VAL A 167 -0.42 -3.04 -12.55
C VAL A 167 -0.61 -4.52 -12.84
N ALA A 168 -1.81 -5.01 -12.61
CA ALA A 168 -2.22 -6.37 -12.92
C ALA A 168 -3.46 -6.37 -13.81
N LYS A 169 -3.64 -7.44 -14.59
CA LYS A 169 -4.87 -7.70 -15.33
C LYS A 169 -5.91 -8.35 -14.39
N VAL A 170 -7.17 -8.00 -14.59
CA VAL A 170 -8.33 -8.61 -13.93
C VAL A 170 -9.00 -9.56 -14.88
#